data_09fbd2f3fcabe514af0b638e7b3c776e
#
_entry.id   09fbd2f3fcabe514af0b638e7b3c776e
#
_cell.length_a   1.000
_cell.length_b   1.000
_cell.length_c   1.000
_cell.angle_alpha   90.00
_cell.angle_beta   90.00
_cell.angle_gamma   90.00
#
_symmetry.space_group_name_H-M   'P 1'
#
loop_
_entity.id
_entity.type
_entity.pdbx_description
1 polymer ?
#
loop_
_entity_poly.entity_id
_entity_poly.type
_entity_poly.pdbx_seq_one_letter_code
_entity_poly.pdbx_strand_id
1 'polypeptide(L)'
;SRDCITKPPIKKNADNHIYTNQSQKVIERLKWIKPGENAWSEDIPANLRLNVKGAKLSNIYKRLNPDKPSYTVTGSGGGGTHMYHWKENRALTNRERARLQTFPDDFLFIGGKESVRKQIGMAVPPKGIKVIFQALLNSLASNDYESIKPNIK
;
A
#
# COMPACT_ATOMS: atom_id res chain seq x y z
N SER A 1 -7.51 -2.24 -5.38
CA SER A 1 -6.81 -1.08 -4.76
C SER A 1 -7.53 0.24 -5.00
N ARG A 2 -8.13 0.45 -6.17
CA ARG A 2 -8.78 1.72 -6.55
C ARG A 2 -9.82 2.16 -5.52
N ASP A 3 -10.83 1.35 -5.31
CA ASP A 3 -11.98 1.71 -4.47
C ASP A 3 -11.59 2.00 -3.02
N CYS A 4 -10.65 1.27 -2.45
CA CYS A 4 -10.15 1.56 -1.10
C CYS A 4 -9.57 2.98 -0.97
N ILE A 5 -8.92 3.48 -2.02
CA ILE A 5 -8.27 4.80 -1.99
C ILE A 5 -9.24 5.92 -2.40
N THR A 6 -10.14 5.66 -3.35
CA THR A 6 -10.94 6.71 -3.99
C THR A 6 -12.38 6.81 -3.50
N LYS A 7 -12.89 5.80 -2.77
CA LYS A 7 -14.29 5.76 -2.34
C LYS A 7 -14.43 5.54 -0.82
N PRO A 8 -14.98 6.51 -0.09
CA PRO A 8 -15.28 7.88 -0.52
C PRO A 8 -13.99 8.67 -0.83
N PRO A 9 -14.04 9.80 -1.54
CA PRO A 9 -12.87 10.63 -1.76
C PRO A 9 -12.21 11.07 -0.45
N ILE A 10 -10.88 11.01 -0.37
CA ILE A 10 -10.15 11.51 0.80
C ILE A 10 -10.25 13.04 0.81
N LYS A 11 -10.67 13.62 1.93
CA LYS A 11 -10.69 15.07 2.10
C LYS A 11 -9.27 15.63 1.96
N LYS A 12 -9.12 16.78 1.30
CA LYS A 12 -7.80 17.40 1.05
C LYS A 12 -7.02 17.68 2.34
N ASN A 13 -7.73 18.01 3.42
CA ASN A 13 -7.18 18.31 4.75
C ASN A 13 -7.27 17.11 5.71
N ALA A 14 -7.49 15.90 5.21
CA ALA A 14 -7.51 14.70 6.06
C ALA A 14 -6.14 14.46 6.69
N ASP A 15 -6.14 14.02 7.94
CA ASP A 15 -4.93 13.70 8.67
C ASP A 15 -4.09 12.66 7.92
N ASN A 16 -2.78 12.91 7.89
CA ASN A 16 -1.82 12.03 7.21
C ASN A 16 -2.01 11.91 5.68
N HIS A 17 -2.79 12.82 5.05
CA HIS A 17 -2.93 12.91 3.58
C HIS A 17 -1.98 13.95 2.98
N ILE A 18 -0.71 13.89 3.36
CA ILE A 18 0.34 14.81 2.88
C ILE A 18 1.12 14.14 1.75
N TYR A 19 1.18 14.78 0.61
CA TYR A 19 1.94 14.31 -0.53
C TYR A 19 3.45 14.34 -0.26
N THR A 20 4.15 13.36 -0.80
CA THR A 20 5.61 13.31 -0.75
C THR A 20 6.18 14.01 -1.97
N ASN A 21 7.06 14.99 -1.74
CA ASN A 21 7.82 15.56 -2.83
C ASN A 21 8.74 14.50 -3.44
N GLN A 22 8.64 14.36 -4.74
CA GLN A 22 9.51 13.48 -5.53
C GLN A 22 10.47 14.35 -6.35
N SER A 23 11.70 13.88 -6.53
CA SER A 23 12.62 14.57 -7.44
C SER A 23 12.08 14.50 -8.87
N GLN A 24 12.44 15.48 -9.70
CA GLN A 24 12.00 15.55 -11.08
C GLN A 24 12.35 14.26 -11.85
N LYS A 25 13.55 13.72 -11.63
CA LYS A 25 13.99 12.46 -12.23
C LYS A 25 13.11 11.27 -11.87
N VAL A 26 12.58 11.23 -10.65
CA VAL A 26 11.63 10.17 -10.21
C VAL A 26 10.28 10.37 -10.90
N ILE A 27 9.78 11.59 -10.96
CA ILE A 27 8.52 11.92 -11.65
C ILE A 27 8.59 11.51 -13.13
N GLU A 28 9.69 11.88 -13.80
CA GLU A 28 9.91 11.50 -15.21
C GLU A 28 9.96 9.98 -15.40
N ARG A 29 10.64 9.25 -14.53
CA ARG A 29 10.68 7.78 -14.58
C ARG A 29 9.29 7.17 -14.38
N LEU A 30 8.52 7.67 -13.43
CA LEU A 30 7.17 7.17 -13.15
C LEU A 30 6.22 7.32 -14.34
N LYS A 31 6.40 8.28 -15.22
CA LYS A 31 5.58 8.43 -16.45
C LYS A 31 5.64 7.19 -17.35
N TRP A 32 6.73 6.45 -17.31
CA TRP A 32 6.99 5.26 -18.13
C TRP A 32 6.63 3.94 -17.45
N ILE A 33 6.24 3.96 -16.19
CA ILE A 33 5.86 2.76 -15.44
C ILE A 33 4.33 2.64 -15.45
N LYS A 34 3.81 1.61 -16.09
CA LYS A 34 2.38 1.33 -16.16
C LYS A 34 1.82 0.83 -14.81
N PRO A 35 0.49 0.89 -14.58
CA PRO A 35 -0.14 0.30 -13.41
C PRO A 35 0.25 -1.17 -13.20
N GLY A 36 0.71 -1.52 -12.00
CA GLY A 36 1.19 -2.87 -11.67
C GLY A 36 2.65 -3.17 -11.99
N GLU A 37 3.30 -2.33 -12.80
CA GLU A 37 4.72 -2.46 -13.14
C GLU A 37 5.64 -1.79 -12.12
N ASN A 38 6.93 -1.90 -12.35
CA ASN A 38 7.98 -1.41 -11.46
C ASN A 38 9.16 -0.79 -12.26
N ALA A 39 10.26 -0.50 -11.58
CA ALA A 39 11.45 0.13 -12.16
C ALA A 39 12.14 -0.66 -13.29
N TRP A 40 11.74 -1.89 -13.53
CA TRP A 40 12.35 -2.77 -14.52
C TRP A 40 11.54 -2.86 -15.82
N SER A 41 10.50 -2.03 -15.95
CA SER A 41 9.73 -1.91 -17.21
C SER A 41 10.65 -1.54 -18.37
N GLU A 42 10.49 -2.24 -19.49
CA GLU A 42 11.27 -2.03 -20.72
C GLU A 42 10.94 -0.70 -21.39
N ASP A 43 9.76 -0.15 -21.10
CA ASP A 43 9.31 1.13 -21.63
C ASP A 43 10.12 2.33 -21.09
N ILE A 44 10.90 2.15 -20.00
CA ILE A 44 11.68 3.24 -19.40
C ILE A 44 12.87 3.59 -20.31
N PRO A 45 13.02 4.86 -20.74
CA PRO A 45 14.16 5.32 -21.52
C PRO A 45 15.50 5.04 -20.83
N ALA A 46 16.53 4.76 -21.60
CA ALA A 46 17.85 4.38 -21.09
C ALA A 46 18.44 5.36 -20.06
N ASN A 47 18.28 6.67 -20.30
CA ASN A 47 18.75 7.74 -19.41
C ASN A 47 17.98 7.82 -18.06
N LEU A 48 16.80 7.19 -17.97
CA LEU A 48 15.97 7.13 -16.78
C LEU A 48 16.04 5.77 -16.08
N ARG A 49 16.63 4.75 -16.68
CA ARG A 49 16.80 3.42 -16.07
C ARG A 49 17.66 3.49 -14.82
N LEU A 50 17.40 2.55 -13.91
CA LEU A 50 18.25 2.38 -12.73
C LEU A 50 19.51 1.59 -13.15
N ASN A 51 20.67 2.13 -12.79
CA ASN A 51 21.92 1.38 -12.88
C ASN A 51 22.19 0.73 -11.49
N VAL A 52 21.72 -0.50 -11.33
CA VAL A 52 21.89 -1.24 -10.07
C VAL A 52 22.74 -2.47 -10.35
N LYS A 53 23.83 -2.59 -9.59
CA LYS A 53 24.64 -3.82 -9.55
C LYS A 53 23.99 -4.79 -8.58
N GLY A 54 23.64 -6.00 -9.01
CA GLY A 54 23.06 -7.04 -8.18
C GLY A 54 21.56 -7.29 -8.39
N ALA A 55 20.86 -7.76 -7.37
CA ALA A 55 19.49 -8.22 -7.47
C ALA A 55 18.49 -7.08 -7.79
N LYS A 56 17.62 -7.33 -8.77
CA LYS A 56 16.55 -6.41 -9.15
C LYS A 56 15.34 -6.62 -8.26
N LEU A 57 15.19 -5.81 -7.22
CA LEU A 57 14.04 -5.89 -6.31
C LEU A 57 12.75 -5.46 -7.02
N SER A 58 11.74 -6.30 -6.99
CA SER A 58 10.46 -6.10 -7.69
C SER A 58 9.60 -4.97 -7.11
N ASN A 59 9.90 -4.48 -5.92
CA ASN A 59 9.16 -3.41 -5.26
C ASN A 59 9.71 -2.00 -5.56
N ILE A 60 10.82 -1.88 -6.30
CA ILE A 60 11.38 -0.56 -6.65
C ILE A 60 10.47 0.15 -7.66
N TYR A 61 10.04 1.37 -7.32
CA TYR A 61 9.09 2.19 -8.07
C TYR A 61 7.82 1.44 -8.51
N LYS A 62 7.40 0.45 -7.71
CA LYS A 62 6.24 -0.37 -8.04
C LYS A 62 4.96 0.44 -7.91
N ARG A 63 4.21 0.55 -9.02
CA ARG A 63 2.87 1.12 -9.02
C ARG A 63 1.83 0.10 -8.56
N LEU A 64 0.80 0.57 -7.86
CA LEU A 64 -0.38 -0.25 -7.62
C LEU A 64 -1.06 -0.61 -8.95
N ASN A 65 -1.72 -1.76 -8.97
CA ASN A 65 -2.72 -2.06 -9.99
C ASN A 65 -4.10 -1.65 -9.44
N PRO A 66 -4.86 -0.78 -10.12
CA PRO A 66 -6.15 -0.31 -9.62
C PRO A 66 -7.18 -1.43 -9.49
N ASP A 67 -7.11 -2.43 -10.37
CA ASP A 67 -8.10 -3.51 -10.51
C ASP A 67 -7.75 -4.79 -9.72
N LYS A 68 -6.60 -4.79 -9.03
CA LYS A 68 -6.14 -5.91 -8.19
C LYS A 68 -6.01 -5.50 -6.72
N PRO A 69 -6.02 -6.45 -5.78
CA PRO A 69 -5.59 -6.19 -4.40
C PRO A 69 -4.22 -5.51 -4.36
N SER A 70 -3.96 -4.74 -3.32
CA SER A 70 -2.63 -4.18 -3.15
C SER A 70 -1.65 -5.28 -2.74
N TYR A 71 -0.39 -5.10 -3.13
CA TYR A 71 0.67 -5.88 -2.49
C TYR A 71 0.87 -5.40 -1.04
N THR A 72 1.66 -6.15 -0.27
CA THR A 72 1.90 -5.90 1.16
C THR A 72 2.24 -4.44 1.44
N VAL A 73 1.49 -3.83 2.35
CA VAL A 73 1.78 -2.48 2.88
C VAL A 73 2.84 -2.63 3.95
N THR A 74 4.05 -2.18 3.65
CA THR A 74 5.18 -2.27 4.58
C THR A 74 5.36 -0.99 5.39
N GLY A 75 5.85 -1.11 6.63
CA GLY A 75 6.20 0.03 7.48
C GLY A 75 7.50 0.72 7.09
N SER A 76 8.32 0.06 6.27
CA SER A 76 9.52 0.63 5.69
C SER A 76 9.22 1.32 4.36
N GLY A 77 10.14 2.13 3.93
CA GLY A 77 10.09 2.77 2.62
C GLY A 77 10.91 4.05 2.60
N GLY A 78 11.77 4.14 1.61
CA GLY A 78 12.60 5.31 1.32
C GLY A 78 13.10 5.18 -0.10
N GLY A 79 13.54 6.25 -0.72
CA GLY A 79 13.99 6.23 -2.11
C GLY A 79 12.94 5.62 -3.03
N GLY A 80 13.30 4.58 -3.77
CA GLY A 80 12.42 3.90 -4.74
C GLY A 80 11.46 2.87 -4.14
N THR A 81 11.54 2.53 -2.84
CA THR A 81 10.74 1.44 -2.24
C THR A 81 9.36 1.88 -1.72
N HIS A 82 8.94 3.10 -2.00
CA HIS A 82 7.58 3.55 -1.73
C HIS A 82 6.56 2.79 -2.57
N MET A 83 5.33 2.69 -2.04
CA MET A 83 4.18 2.32 -2.87
C MET A 83 3.78 3.51 -3.72
N TYR A 84 3.60 3.30 -5.04
CA TYR A 84 3.28 4.39 -5.97
C TYR A 84 1.85 4.28 -6.49
N HIS A 85 1.24 5.46 -6.67
CA HIS A 85 -0.12 5.57 -7.18
C HIS A 85 -0.17 5.09 -8.65
N TRP A 86 -1.26 4.40 -9.04
CA TRP A 86 -1.39 3.81 -10.38
C TRP A 86 -1.49 4.85 -11.51
N LYS A 87 -2.05 6.03 -11.23
CA LYS A 87 -2.29 7.10 -12.22
C LYS A 87 -1.37 8.29 -12.03
N GLU A 88 -1.19 8.74 -10.79
CA GLU A 88 -0.38 9.91 -10.45
C GLU A 88 1.08 9.54 -10.28
N ASN A 89 1.99 10.45 -10.67
CA ASN A 89 3.44 10.21 -10.60
C ASN A 89 3.99 10.53 -9.21
N ARG A 90 3.44 9.88 -8.18
CA ARG A 90 3.77 10.11 -6.78
C ARG A 90 3.68 8.84 -5.94
N ALA A 91 4.34 8.86 -4.80
CA ALA A 91 4.11 7.86 -3.76
C ALA A 91 2.72 8.04 -3.12
N LEU A 92 2.18 6.97 -2.54
CA LEU A 92 0.98 7.04 -1.73
C LEU A 92 1.21 7.86 -0.46
N THR A 93 0.19 8.60 -0.05
CA THR A 93 0.15 9.22 1.27
C THR A 93 -0.02 8.18 2.36
N ASN A 94 0.25 8.54 3.62
CA ASN A 94 0.01 7.63 4.74
C ASN A 94 -1.49 7.31 4.91
N ARG A 95 -2.39 8.27 4.63
CA ARG A 95 -3.85 8.01 4.66
C ARG A 95 -4.28 7.01 3.59
N GLU A 96 -3.76 7.10 2.37
CA GLU A 96 -4.01 6.11 1.32
C GLU A 96 -3.51 4.71 1.71
N ARG A 97 -2.35 4.62 2.34
CA ARG A 97 -1.82 3.36 2.88
C ARG A 97 -2.68 2.81 4.01
N ALA A 98 -3.15 3.66 4.93
CA ALA A 98 -4.04 3.28 6.02
C ALA A 98 -5.35 2.69 5.50
N ARG A 99 -5.93 3.28 4.46
CA ARG A 99 -7.12 2.73 3.79
C ARG A 99 -6.86 1.36 3.15
N LEU A 100 -5.70 1.13 2.53
CA LEU A 100 -5.32 -0.19 2.03
C LEU A 100 -5.22 -1.23 3.15
N GLN A 101 -4.76 -0.80 4.32
CA GLN A 101 -4.76 -1.60 5.56
C GLN A 101 -6.12 -1.64 6.26
N THR A 102 -7.18 -1.10 5.65
CA THR A 102 -8.55 -1.08 6.16
C THR A 102 -8.78 -0.27 7.43
N PHE A 103 -7.89 0.67 7.77
CA PHE A 103 -8.16 1.65 8.82
C PHE A 103 -9.27 2.62 8.39
N PRO A 104 -10.18 3.00 9.30
CA PRO A 104 -11.15 4.03 9.04
C PRO A 104 -10.49 5.42 8.93
N ASP A 105 -11.17 6.36 8.28
CA ASP A 105 -10.59 7.68 8.00
C ASP A 105 -10.45 8.57 9.23
N ASP A 106 -11.23 8.31 10.25
CA ASP A 106 -11.22 9.00 11.55
C ASP A 106 -10.16 8.44 12.52
N PHE A 107 -9.49 7.34 12.15
CA PHE A 107 -8.40 6.81 12.96
C PHE A 107 -7.19 7.75 12.92
N LEU A 108 -6.79 8.23 14.08
CA LEU A 108 -5.68 9.17 14.24
C LEU A 108 -4.36 8.43 14.46
N PHE A 109 -3.40 8.68 13.57
CA PHE A 109 -2.02 8.26 13.77
C PHE A 109 -1.21 9.46 14.29
N ILE A 110 -0.47 9.27 15.36
CA ILE A 110 0.32 10.32 16.00
C ILE A 110 1.80 10.12 15.71
N GLY A 111 2.50 11.21 15.42
CA GLY A 111 3.93 11.22 15.16
C GLY A 111 4.31 11.74 13.78
N GLY A 112 5.60 11.75 13.50
CA GLY A 112 6.13 12.17 12.19
C GLY A 112 5.80 11.20 11.07
N LYS A 113 5.93 11.64 9.84
CA LYS A 113 5.56 10.91 8.61
C LYS A 113 6.11 9.47 8.54
N GLU A 114 7.37 9.29 8.92
CA GLU A 114 8.04 7.98 8.95
C GLU A 114 7.45 7.08 10.03
N SER A 115 7.21 7.63 11.23
CA SER A 115 6.61 6.92 12.36
C SER A 115 5.20 6.43 12.00
N VAL A 116 4.37 7.29 11.44
CA VAL A 116 3.01 6.93 11.00
C VAL A 116 3.06 5.85 9.93
N ARG A 117 3.97 5.94 8.95
CA ARG A 117 4.14 4.90 7.94
C ARG A 117 4.50 3.55 8.56
N LYS A 118 5.40 3.55 9.55
CA LYS A 118 5.79 2.34 10.29
C LYS A 118 4.59 1.75 11.04
N GLN A 119 3.82 2.57 11.75
CA GLN A 119 2.61 2.15 12.46
C GLN A 119 1.63 1.45 11.51
N ILE A 120 1.34 2.06 10.36
CA ILE A 120 0.42 1.50 9.36
C ILE A 120 0.92 0.16 8.83
N GLY A 121 2.19 0.07 8.46
CA GLY A 121 2.73 -1.14 7.81
C GLY A 121 2.98 -2.29 8.78
N MET A 122 3.11 -2.03 10.07
CA MET A 122 3.25 -3.07 11.11
C MET A 122 1.91 -3.51 11.71
N ALA A 123 0.83 -2.82 11.39
CA ALA A 123 -0.48 -3.14 11.92
C ALA A 123 -1.10 -4.35 11.23
N VAL A 124 -1.88 -5.11 11.98
CA VAL A 124 -2.82 -6.08 11.41
C VAL A 124 -4.03 -5.32 10.85
N PRO A 125 -4.49 -5.60 9.61
CA PRO A 125 -5.64 -4.91 9.03
C PRO A 125 -6.91 -5.05 9.89
N PRO A 126 -7.52 -3.93 10.36
CA PRO A 126 -8.68 -3.98 11.28
C PRO A 126 -9.84 -4.84 10.80
N LYS A 127 -10.19 -4.77 9.51
CA LYS A 127 -11.27 -5.61 8.97
C LYS A 127 -10.90 -7.08 8.91
N GLY A 128 -9.63 -7.41 8.68
CA GLY A 128 -9.16 -8.79 8.68
C GLY A 128 -9.19 -9.41 10.07
N ILE A 129 -8.62 -8.70 11.05
CA ILE A 129 -8.60 -9.18 12.44
C ILE A 129 -10.00 -9.29 13.02
N LYS A 130 -10.94 -8.42 12.65
CA LYS A 130 -12.35 -8.51 13.08
C LYS A 130 -12.97 -9.86 12.70
N VAL A 131 -12.74 -10.34 11.48
CA VAL A 131 -13.25 -11.65 11.04
C VAL A 131 -12.65 -12.80 11.86
N ILE A 132 -11.35 -12.74 12.13
CA ILE A 132 -10.64 -13.74 12.93
C ILE A 132 -11.19 -13.76 14.36
N PHE A 133 -11.34 -12.59 15.00
CA PHE A 133 -11.91 -12.53 16.35
C PHE A 133 -13.36 -12.96 16.41
N GLN A 134 -14.17 -12.66 15.39
CA GLN A 134 -15.55 -13.13 15.34
C GLN A 134 -15.63 -14.65 15.25
N ALA A 135 -14.79 -15.29 14.44
CA ALA A 135 -14.70 -16.74 14.36
C ALA A 135 -14.26 -17.35 15.71
N LEU A 136 -13.26 -16.73 16.37
CA LEU A 136 -12.82 -17.17 17.69
C LEU A 136 -13.94 -17.07 18.74
N LEU A 137 -14.66 -15.95 18.78
CA LEU A 137 -15.79 -15.76 19.70
C LEU A 137 -16.91 -16.75 19.43
N ASN A 138 -17.23 -17.03 18.17
CA ASN A 138 -18.21 -18.05 17.82
C ASN A 138 -17.77 -19.46 18.29
N SER A 139 -16.50 -19.81 18.12
CA SER A 139 -15.94 -21.07 18.61
C SER A 139 -16.04 -21.19 20.14
N LEU A 140 -15.69 -20.11 20.86
CA LEU A 140 -15.77 -20.10 22.33
C LEU A 140 -17.22 -20.16 22.85
N ALA A 141 -18.17 -19.61 22.12
CA ALA A 141 -19.59 -19.66 22.44
C ALA A 141 -20.27 -20.94 21.95
N SER A 142 -19.54 -21.86 21.33
CA SER A 142 -20.07 -23.06 20.67
C SER A 142 -21.15 -22.76 19.60
N ASN A 143 -21.06 -21.59 18.98
CA ASN A 143 -21.93 -21.21 17.86
C ASN A 143 -21.40 -21.78 16.55
N ASP A 144 -22.29 -22.25 15.70
CA ASP A 144 -21.92 -22.64 14.34
C ASP A 144 -21.47 -21.44 13.52
N TYR A 145 -20.40 -21.59 12.76
CA TYR A 145 -19.92 -20.62 11.79
C TYR A 145 -19.36 -21.30 10.55
N GLU A 146 -19.42 -20.61 9.44
CA GLU A 146 -18.89 -21.12 8.17
C GLU A 146 -17.37 -21.30 8.29
N SER A 147 -16.92 -22.53 8.08
CA SER A 147 -15.50 -22.87 8.11
C SER A 147 -15.09 -23.62 6.85
N ILE A 148 -13.87 -23.39 6.44
CA ILE A 148 -13.26 -24.12 5.32
C ILE A 148 -12.45 -25.28 5.90
N LYS A 149 -12.61 -26.47 5.33
CA LYS A 149 -11.78 -27.62 5.73
C LYS A 149 -10.29 -27.27 5.55
N PRO A 150 -9.45 -27.56 6.56
CA PRO A 150 -8.03 -27.27 6.47
C PRO A 150 -7.41 -28.00 5.26
N ASN A 151 -6.71 -27.27 4.43
CA ASN A 151 -5.96 -27.81 3.29
C ASN A 151 -4.51 -28.11 3.73
N ILE A 152 -4.38 -28.86 4.82
CA ILE A 152 -3.09 -29.32 5.33
C ILE A 152 -2.85 -30.71 4.71
N LYS A 153 -1.82 -30.78 3.86
CA LYS A 153 -1.26 -32.05 3.40
C LYS A 153 -0.08 -32.43 4.27
#